data_e2f38aaa048115ff4c88068015f3cb31
#
_entry.id   e2f38aaa048115ff4c88068015f3cb31
#
_cell.length_a   1.000
_cell.length_b   1.000
_cell.length_c   1.000
_cell.angle_alpha   90.00
_cell.angle_beta   90.00
_cell.angle_gamma   90.00
#
_symmetry.space_group_name_H-M   'P 1'
#
loop_
_entity.id
_entity.type
_entity.pdbx_description
1 polymer ?
#
loop_
_entity_poly.entity_id
_entity_poly.type
_entity_poly.pdbx_seq_one_letter_code
_entity_poly.pdbx_strand_id
1 'polypeptide(L)'
;RTICVSTANASALDYIRANKHNDGESMRLMEYNLDLTKEVTLGRDERIELYDVALYENYGLAGRIYVDWVITHLTEVVNHVHAIHDELEASVGYMIKERFWSAAMSCIIAGCDIANKLGLWDKKASEMFTWVTHDLVPNLRDDSLSEGVDYKEVLSEFLSAHWANTLVVEDDQAH
;
A
#
# COMPACT_ATOMS: atom_id res chain seq x y z
N ARG A 1 -10.32 -7.87 11.54
CA ARG A 1 -9.59 -6.76 10.89
C ARG A 1 -10.11 -6.63 9.47
N THR A 2 -10.31 -5.42 8.99
CA THR A 2 -10.87 -5.15 7.66
C THR A 2 -9.81 -4.44 6.84
N ILE A 3 -9.63 -4.86 5.58
CA ILE A 3 -8.87 -4.12 4.58
C ILE A 3 -9.89 -3.26 3.83
N CYS A 4 -9.60 -1.97 3.71
CA CYS A 4 -10.41 -1.04 2.94
C CYS A 4 -9.60 -0.61 1.71
N VAL A 5 -10.23 -0.64 0.54
CA VAL A 5 -9.66 -0.13 -0.71
C VAL A 5 -10.53 1.04 -1.14
N SER A 6 -9.89 2.17 -1.42
CA SER A 6 -10.60 3.37 -1.88
C SER A 6 -9.80 4.08 -2.96
N THR A 7 -10.47 4.92 -3.74
CA THR A 7 -9.86 5.83 -4.71
C THR A 7 -10.16 7.26 -4.29
N ALA A 8 -9.18 8.14 -4.45
CA ALA A 8 -9.33 9.55 -4.14
C ALA A 8 -8.54 10.42 -5.15
N ASN A 9 -8.96 11.67 -5.31
CA ASN A 9 -8.26 12.66 -6.13
C ASN A 9 -7.20 13.44 -5.34
N ALA A 10 -7.05 13.16 -4.04
CA ALA A 10 -6.07 13.77 -3.16
C ALA A 10 -5.43 12.68 -2.28
N SER A 11 -4.19 12.90 -1.89
CA SER A 11 -3.46 11.98 -1.02
C SER A 11 -4.13 11.88 0.36
N ALA A 12 -4.50 10.67 0.75
CA ALA A 12 -4.96 10.39 2.09
C ALA A 12 -3.78 10.41 3.09
N LEU A 13 -2.59 10.08 2.61
CA LEU A 13 -1.36 10.13 3.37
C LEU A 13 -1.03 11.57 3.79
N ASP A 14 -1.10 12.52 2.85
CA ASP A 14 -0.88 13.94 3.13
C ASP A 14 -1.88 14.50 4.13
N TYR A 15 -3.15 14.07 4.04
CA TYR A 15 -4.18 14.46 5.00
C TYR A 15 -3.89 13.94 6.42
N ILE A 16 -3.47 12.68 6.54
CA ILE A 16 -3.12 12.07 7.82
C ILE A 16 -1.92 12.81 8.43
N ARG A 17 -0.91 13.10 7.64
CA ARG A 17 0.32 13.78 8.05
C ARG A 17 0.06 15.22 8.51
N ALA A 18 -0.73 15.98 7.75
CA ALA A 18 -1.10 17.35 8.09
C ALA A 18 -1.83 17.47 9.44
N ASN A 19 -2.46 16.40 9.92
CA ASN A 19 -3.16 16.36 11.18
C ASN A 19 -2.33 15.78 12.35
N LYS A 20 -1.00 15.71 12.23
CA LYS A 20 -0.05 15.32 13.30
C LYS A 20 -0.28 13.92 13.85
N HIS A 21 -0.55 12.97 12.99
CA HIS A 21 -0.75 11.59 13.39
C HIS A 21 0.55 10.80 13.44
N ASN A 22 0.52 9.77 14.26
CA ASN A 22 1.62 8.89 14.62
C ASN A 22 2.14 8.13 13.38
N ASP A 23 3.46 7.98 13.20
CA ASP A 23 4.09 7.18 12.14
C ASP A 23 3.48 5.79 11.95
N GLY A 24 2.96 5.21 13.04
CA GLY A 24 2.29 3.91 13.00
C GLY A 24 0.95 3.89 12.24
N GLU A 25 0.32 5.04 11.99
CA GLU A 25 -0.91 5.13 11.20
C GLU A 25 -0.60 5.23 9.72
N SER A 26 0.39 6.02 9.33
CA SER A 26 0.84 6.14 7.94
C SER A 26 1.35 4.81 7.38
N MET A 27 2.05 4.00 8.20
CA MET A 27 2.53 2.67 7.81
C MET A 27 1.43 1.61 7.59
N ARG A 28 0.18 1.92 7.89
CA ARG A 28 -0.98 1.05 7.61
C ARG A 28 -1.69 1.41 6.31
N LEU A 29 -1.31 2.54 5.73
CA LEU A 29 -1.83 3.00 4.45
C LEU A 29 -0.81 2.69 3.35
N MET A 30 -1.30 2.16 2.25
CA MET A 30 -0.55 2.05 1.02
C MET A 30 -1.26 2.93 0.00
N GLU A 31 -0.57 3.94 -0.47
CA GLU A 31 -1.06 4.83 -1.50
C GLU A 31 -0.24 4.63 -2.77
N TYR A 32 -0.92 4.54 -3.88
CA TYR A 32 -0.30 4.40 -5.19
C TYR A 32 -0.94 5.37 -6.18
N ASN A 33 -0.11 6.20 -6.80
CA ASN A 33 -0.55 7.13 -7.82
C ASN A 33 -0.71 6.42 -9.17
N LEU A 34 -1.91 6.45 -9.73
CA LEU A 34 -2.17 5.94 -11.06
C LEU A 34 -1.70 6.93 -12.12
N ASP A 35 -0.83 6.49 -13.01
CA ASP A 35 -0.44 7.26 -14.19
C ASP A 35 -1.53 7.15 -15.27
N LEU A 36 -2.45 8.09 -15.25
CA LEU A 36 -3.57 8.15 -16.20
C LEU A 36 -3.13 8.45 -17.64
N THR A 37 -1.87 8.81 -17.87
CA THR A 37 -1.35 9.05 -19.23
C THR A 37 -1.22 7.78 -20.05
N LYS A 38 -1.23 6.63 -19.37
CA LYS A 38 -1.17 5.29 -19.97
C LYS A 38 -2.54 4.62 -20.10
N GLU A 39 -3.62 5.36 -19.90
CA GLU A 39 -4.97 4.80 -20.05
C GLU A 39 -5.21 4.26 -21.45
N VAL A 40 -5.70 3.03 -21.51
CA VAL A 40 -6.33 2.51 -22.72
C VAL A 40 -7.66 3.22 -22.87
N THR A 41 -7.74 4.17 -23.80
CA THR A 41 -8.98 4.91 -24.06
C THR A 41 -9.93 4.00 -24.83
N LEU A 42 -10.85 3.35 -24.13
CA LEU A 42 -11.93 2.60 -24.75
C LEU A 42 -12.87 3.58 -25.53
N GLY A 43 -13.30 3.18 -26.70
CA GLY A 43 -14.31 3.88 -27.43
C GLY A 43 -15.63 3.97 -26.65
N ARG A 44 -16.51 4.90 -27.05
CA ARG A 44 -17.80 5.09 -26.36
C ARG A 44 -18.63 3.81 -26.33
N ASP A 45 -18.73 3.12 -27.49
CA ASP A 45 -19.54 1.93 -27.64
C ASP A 45 -18.94 0.75 -26.87
N GLU A 46 -17.61 0.61 -26.85
CA GLU A 46 -16.90 -0.38 -26.06
C GLU A 46 -17.11 -0.17 -24.54
N ARG A 47 -17.17 1.09 -24.10
CA ARG A 47 -17.46 1.41 -22.69
C ARG A 47 -18.88 1.04 -22.31
N ILE A 48 -19.87 1.35 -23.17
CA ILE A 48 -21.26 0.98 -22.94
C ILE A 48 -21.39 -0.54 -22.88
N GLU A 49 -20.83 -1.26 -23.85
CA GLU A 49 -20.88 -2.73 -23.88
C GLU A 49 -20.23 -3.32 -22.61
N LEU A 50 -19.08 -2.81 -22.18
CA LEU A 50 -18.37 -3.32 -21.01
C LEU A 50 -19.13 -3.00 -19.71
N TYR A 51 -19.52 -1.75 -19.49
CA TYR A 51 -20.02 -1.30 -18.19
C TYR A 51 -21.53 -1.46 -18.03
N ASP A 52 -22.30 -1.28 -19.09
CA ASP A 52 -23.76 -1.29 -19.01
C ASP A 52 -24.35 -2.68 -19.32
N VAL A 53 -23.60 -3.54 -20.03
CA VAL A 53 -24.07 -4.87 -20.42
C VAL A 53 -23.21 -5.95 -19.78
N ALA A 54 -21.97 -6.13 -20.23
CA ALA A 54 -21.15 -7.27 -19.86
C ALA A 54 -20.86 -7.32 -18.34
N LEU A 55 -20.51 -6.20 -17.72
CA LEU A 55 -20.22 -6.13 -16.28
C LEU A 55 -21.49 -6.40 -15.46
N TYR A 56 -22.62 -5.84 -15.87
CA TYR A 56 -23.90 -6.00 -15.17
C TYR A 56 -24.42 -7.45 -15.23
N GLU A 57 -24.34 -8.09 -16.39
CA GLU A 57 -24.78 -9.47 -16.58
C GLU A 57 -23.88 -10.50 -15.89
N ASN A 58 -22.58 -10.17 -15.73
CA ASN A 58 -21.57 -11.08 -15.16
C ASN A 58 -21.13 -10.70 -13.74
N TYR A 59 -21.84 -9.76 -13.11
CA TYR A 59 -21.48 -9.27 -11.78
C TYR A 59 -21.41 -10.40 -10.75
N GLY A 60 -20.28 -10.49 -10.05
CA GLY A 60 -20.07 -11.42 -8.93
C GLY A 60 -19.76 -12.87 -9.29
N LEU A 61 -19.83 -13.27 -10.57
CA LEU A 61 -19.58 -14.66 -10.97
C LEU A 61 -18.15 -15.11 -10.64
N ALA A 62 -17.16 -14.35 -11.03
CA ALA A 62 -15.76 -14.64 -10.76
C ALA A 62 -15.46 -14.68 -9.25
N GLY A 63 -16.00 -13.72 -8.49
CA GLY A 63 -15.84 -13.67 -7.04
C GLY A 63 -16.39 -14.91 -6.33
N ARG A 64 -17.53 -15.43 -6.78
CA ARG A 64 -18.11 -16.65 -6.23
C ARG A 64 -17.20 -17.87 -6.47
N ILE A 65 -16.73 -18.07 -7.69
CA ILE A 65 -15.83 -19.17 -8.04
C ILE A 65 -14.54 -19.08 -7.19
N TYR A 66 -13.97 -17.89 -7.06
CA TYR A 66 -12.78 -17.64 -6.28
C TYR A 66 -12.98 -17.98 -4.79
N VAL A 67 -14.03 -17.46 -4.17
CA VAL A 67 -14.31 -17.67 -2.74
C VAL A 67 -14.61 -19.12 -2.43
N ASP A 68 -15.43 -19.80 -3.25
CA ASP A 68 -15.76 -21.22 -3.09
C ASP A 68 -14.47 -22.06 -3.13
N TRP A 69 -13.55 -21.75 -4.05
CA TRP A 69 -12.26 -22.44 -4.12
C TRP A 69 -11.40 -22.17 -2.88
N VAL A 70 -11.24 -20.89 -2.47
CA VAL A 70 -10.45 -20.50 -1.29
C VAL A 70 -10.94 -21.21 -0.02
N ILE A 71 -12.26 -21.25 0.20
CA ILE A 71 -12.84 -21.89 1.40
C ILE A 71 -12.53 -23.40 1.43
N THR A 72 -12.59 -24.04 0.26
CA THR A 72 -12.36 -25.49 0.17
C THR A 72 -10.86 -25.87 0.22
N HIS A 73 -9.96 -24.92 -0.06
CA HIS A 73 -8.49 -25.12 -0.09
C HIS A 73 -7.75 -24.25 0.92
N LEU A 74 -8.38 -23.90 2.04
CA LEU A 74 -7.85 -22.89 2.99
C LEU A 74 -6.42 -23.18 3.45
N THR A 75 -6.08 -24.44 3.73
CA THR A 75 -4.72 -24.82 4.14
C THR A 75 -3.70 -24.57 3.02
N GLU A 76 -4.04 -24.89 1.78
CA GLU A 76 -3.19 -24.62 0.61
C GLU A 76 -2.98 -23.11 0.43
N VAL A 77 -4.06 -22.33 0.55
CA VAL A 77 -4.01 -20.87 0.45
C VAL A 77 -3.10 -20.26 1.51
N VAL A 78 -3.24 -20.68 2.77
CA VAL A 78 -2.41 -20.16 3.86
C VAL A 78 -0.94 -20.48 3.63
N ASN A 79 -0.62 -21.73 3.26
CA ASN A 79 0.76 -22.11 2.95
C ASN A 79 1.32 -21.34 1.76
N HIS A 80 0.51 -21.08 0.72
CA HIS A 80 0.92 -20.31 -0.43
C HIS A 80 1.19 -18.84 -0.09
N VAL A 81 0.34 -18.22 0.73
CA VAL A 81 0.58 -16.84 1.23
C VAL A 81 1.88 -16.77 2.02
N HIS A 82 2.16 -17.76 2.89
CA HIS A 82 3.40 -17.79 3.66
C HIS A 82 4.62 -17.94 2.76
N ALA A 83 4.56 -18.82 1.76
CA ALA A 83 5.67 -18.99 0.83
C ALA A 83 6.00 -17.69 0.07
N ILE A 84 4.96 -16.98 -0.40
CA ILE A 84 5.14 -15.68 -1.05
C ILE A 84 5.66 -14.63 -0.07
N HIS A 85 5.18 -14.65 1.18
CA HIS A 85 5.68 -13.76 2.22
C HIS A 85 7.18 -13.94 2.45
N ASP A 86 7.63 -15.18 2.59
CA ASP A 86 9.05 -15.50 2.80
C ASP A 86 9.91 -15.07 1.60
N GLU A 87 9.41 -15.26 0.37
CA GLU A 87 10.07 -14.82 -0.85
C GLU A 87 10.17 -13.29 -0.94
N LEU A 88 9.09 -12.58 -0.60
CA LEU A 88 9.08 -11.11 -0.54
C LEU A 88 10.03 -10.58 0.53
N GLU A 89 10.02 -11.16 1.74
CA GLU A 89 10.95 -10.79 2.81
C GLU A 89 12.42 -10.96 2.37
N ALA A 90 12.73 -12.08 1.70
CA ALA A 90 14.07 -12.32 1.17
C ALA A 90 14.47 -11.34 0.05
N SER A 91 13.52 -10.91 -0.78
CA SER A 91 13.78 -10.05 -1.95
C SER A 91 13.84 -8.57 -1.58
N VAL A 92 12.97 -8.11 -0.70
CA VAL A 92 12.77 -6.68 -0.37
C VAL A 92 13.47 -6.28 0.92
N GLY A 93 13.62 -7.20 1.88
CA GLY A 93 14.17 -6.92 3.20
C GLY A 93 13.29 -5.90 3.95
N TYR A 94 12.03 -6.24 4.20
CA TYR A 94 11.10 -5.36 4.89
C TYR A 94 11.56 -5.01 6.31
N MET A 95 11.34 -3.78 6.72
CA MET A 95 11.55 -3.34 8.09
C MET A 95 10.36 -3.73 8.97
N ILE A 96 10.57 -3.84 10.28
CA ILE A 96 9.51 -4.20 11.25
C ILE A 96 8.27 -3.30 11.13
N LYS A 97 8.47 -2.02 10.83
CA LYS A 97 7.37 -1.05 10.63
C LYS A 97 6.55 -1.32 9.36
N GLU A 98 7.15 -1.97 8.35
CA GLU A 98 6.54 -2.28 7.04
C GLU A 98 5.76 -3.61 7.03
N ARG A 99 5.66 -4.29 8.17
CA ARG A 99 4.97 -5.60 8.29
C ARG A 99 3.56 -5.65 7.72
N PHE A 100 2.85 -4.52 7.69
CA PHE A 100 1.51 -4.45 7.10
C PHE A 100 1.57 -4.45 5.58
N TRP A 101 2.58 -3.81 5.00
CA TRP A 101 2.81 -3.84 3.56
C TRP A 101 3.20 -5.24 3.10
N SER A 102 4.15 -5.87 3.79
CA SER A 102 4.57 -7.24 3.51
C SER A 102 3.39 -8.20 3.54
N ALA A 103 2.59 -8.19 4.62
CA ALA A 103 1.43 -9.07 4.75
C ALA A 103 0.36 -8.82 3.67
N ALA A 104 0.06 -7.55 3.35
CA ALA A 104 -0.94 -7.21 2.35
C ALA A 104 -0.46 -7.61 0.94
N MET A 105 0.79 -7.33 0.59
CA MET A 105 1.34 -7.69 -0.72
C MET A 105 1.42 -9.19 -0.92
N SER A 106 1.79 -9.95 0.13
CA SER A 106 1.78 -11.41 0.08
C SER A 106 0.37 -11.96 -0.22
N CYS A 107 -0.65 -11.41 0.42
CA CYS A 107 -2.04 -11.79 0.15
C CYS A 107 -2.49 -11.40 -1.27
N ILE A 108 -2.10 -10.23 -1.76
CA ILE A 108 -2.47 -9.76 -3.11
C ILE A 108 -1.82 -10.65 -4.18
N ILE A 109 -0.51 -10.91 -4.07
CA ILE A 109 0.22 -11.74 -5.04
C ILE A 109 -0.32 -13.18 -5.03
N ALA A 110 -0.53 -13.77 -3.85
CA ALA A 110 -1.13 -15.10 -3.73
C ALA A 110 -2.55 -15.12 -4.33
N GLY A 111 -3.33 -14.07 -4.09
CA GLY A 111 -4.67 -13.92 -4.66
C GLY A 111 -4.67 -13.84 -6.18
N CYS A 112 -3.71 -13.10 -6.76
CA CYS A 112 -3.52 -13.04 -8.21
C CYS A 112 -3.14 -14.41 -8.80
N ASP A 113 -2.25 -15.15 -8.16
CA ASP A 113 -1.83 -16.49 -8.60
C ASP A 113 -2.99 -17.48 -8.58
N ILE A 114 -3.79 -17.46 -7.52
CA ILE A 114 -4.99 -18.29 -7.39
C ILE A 114 -6.01 -17.91 -8.48
N ALA A 115 -6.25 -16.63 -8.69
CA ALA A 115 -7.19 -16.16 -9.72
C ALA A 115 -6.73 -16.56 -11.14
N ASN A 116 -5.42 -16.50 -11.40
CA ASN A 116 -4.83 -16.97 -12.66
C ASN A 116 -4.99 -18.48 -12.82
N LYS A 117 -4.69 -19.27 -11.78
CA LYS A 117 -4.87 -20.73 -11.74
C LYS A 117 -6.30 -21.15 -12.01
N LEU A 118 -7.28 -20.36 -11.58
CA LEU A 118 -8.70 -20.58 -11.81
C LEU A 118 -9.20 -20.06 -13.17
N GLY A 119 -8.32 -19.43 -13.96
CA GLY A 119 -8.71 -18.84 -15.25
C GLY A 119 -9.57 -17.57 -15.13
N LEU A 120 -9.60 -16.94 -13.95
CA LEU A 120 -10.35 -15.70 -13.69
C LEU A 120 -9.53 -14.44 -14.00
N TRP A 121 -8.23 -14.60 -14.18
CA TRP A 121 -7.28 -13.50 -14.39
C TRP A 121 -6.18 -13.95 -15.35
N ASP A 122 -5.82 -13.13 -16.30
CA ASP A 122 -4.82 -13.45 -17.34
C ASP A 122 -3.39 -12.99 -17.01
N LYS A 123 -3.21 -12.19 -15.95
CA LYS A 123 -1.91 -11.69 -15.53
C LYS A 123 -1.19 -12.69 -14.62
N LYS A 124 0.13 -12.76 -14.78
CA LYS A 124 0.96 -13.67 -13.97
C LYS A 124 1.27 -13.05 -12.61
N ALA A 125 1.26 -13.86 -11.57
CA ALA A 125 1.68 -13.44 -10.24
C ALA A 125 3.13 -12.92 -10.21
N SER A 126 4.00 -13.43 -11.07
CA SER A 126 5.39 -12.96 -11.22
C SER A 126 5.48 -11.51 -11.71
N GLU A 127 4.55 -11.04 -12.53
CA GLU A 127 4.50 -9.64 -12.97
C GLU A 127 4.13 -8.73 -11.78
N MET A 128 3.17 -9.17 -10.96
CA MET A 128 2.78 -8.48 -9.74
C MET A 128 3.93 -8.46 -8.72
N PHE A 129 4.61 -9.59 -8.55
CA PHE A 129 5.77 -9.69 -7.67
C PHE A 129 6.88 -8.72 -8.09
N THR A 130 7.21 -8.69 -9.38
CA THR A 130 8.21 -7.76 -9.93
C THR A 130 7.80 -6.30 -9.70
N TRP A 131 6.56 -5.96 -9.97
CA TRP A 131 6.06 -4.62 -9.75
C TRP A 131 6.10 -4.21 -8.26
N VAL A 132 5.72 -5.11 -7.34
CA VAL A 132 5.80 -4.84 -5.90
C VAL A 132 7.23 -4.60 -5.45
N THR A 133 8.18 -5.42 -5.92
CA THR A 133 9.57 -5.36 -5.46
C THR A 133 10.38 -4.22 -6.08
N HIS A 134 10.10 -3.83 -7.33
CA HIS A 134 10.91 -2.86 -8.07
C HIS A 134 10.27 -1.48 -8.17
N ASP A 135 8.95 -1.40 -8.04
CA ASP A 135 8.22 -0.13 -8.20
C ASP A 135 7.50 0.28 -6.91
N LEU A 136 6.57 -0.55 -6.42
CA LEU A 136 5.67 -0.14 -5.34
C LEU A 136 6.41 0.11 -4.02
N VAL A 137 7.16 -0.87 -3.54
CA VAL A 137 7.84 -0.74 -2.22
C VAL A 137 8.92 0.33 -2.23
N PRO A 138 9.79 0.44 -3.26
CA PRO A 138 10.71 1.57 -3.36
C PRO A 138 10.01 2.92 -3.31
N ASN A 139 8.93 3.12 -4.08
CA ASN A 139 8.18 4.38 -4.07
C ASN A 139 7.56 4.68 -2.70
N LEU A 140 6.95 3.69 -2.05
CA LEU A 140 6.41 3.85 -0.69
C LEU A 140 7.50 4.22 0.34
N ARG A 141 8.70 3.70 0.17
CA ARG A 141 9.86 4.06 1.02
C ARG A 141 10.35 5.47 0.74
N ASP A 142 10.46 5.85 -0.53
CA ASP A 142 10.87 7.19 -0.94
C ASP A 142 9.88 8.24 -0.44
N ASP A 143 8.59 7.99 -0.58
CA ASP A 143 7.53 8.85 -0.04
C ASP A 143 7.61 8.96 1.49
N SER A 144 7.97 7.87 2.17
CA SER A 144 8.14 7.88 3.63
C SER A 144 9.44 8.54 4.10
N LEU A 145 10.46 8.60 3.24
CA LEU A 145 11.78 9.19 3.55
C LEU A 145 11.87 10.66 3.12
N SER A 146 11.16 11.07 2.07
CA SER A 146 11.14 12.45 1.57
C SER A 146 10.54 13.42 2.59
N GLU A 147 9.81 12.90 3.55
CA GLU A 147 9.31 13.62 4.71
C GLU A 147 10.08 13.24 5.98
N GLY A 148 11.39 13.34 5.90
CA GLY A 148 12.20 13.33 7.12
C GLY A 148 11.59 14.33 8.09
N VAL A 149 11.21 13.85 9.29
CA VAL A 149 10.78 14.70 10.41
C VAL A 149 11.70 15.91 10.40
N ASP A 150 11.17 17.10 10.15
CA ASP A 150 11.97 18.30 10.33
C ASP A 150 12.28 18.41 11.82
N TYR A 151 13.42 17.82 12.19
CA TYR A 151 13.87 17.83 13.59
C TYR A 151 13.94 19.25 14.16
N LYS A 152 14.07 20.27 13.30
CA LYS A 152 14.04 21.67 13.72
C LYS A 152 12.62 22.08 14.11
N GLU A 153 11.62 21.65 13.36
CA GLU A 153 10.20 21.92 13.67
C GLU A 153 9.79 21.20 14.97
N VAL A 154 10.11 19.91 15.11
CA VAL A 154 9.84 19.12 16.32
C VAL A 154 10.57 19.70 17.53
N LEU A 155 11.84 20.08 17.37
CA LEU A 155 12.60 20.71 18.44
C LEU A 155 12.02 22.09 18.80
N SER A 156 11.61 22.87 17.81
CA SER A 156 10.98 24.18 18.01
C SER A 156 9.65 24.06 18.76
N GLU A 157 8.81 23.10 18.40
CA GLU A 157 7.56 22.80 19.10
C GLU A 157 7.81 22.34 20.54
N PHE A 158 8.77 21.41 20.73
CA PHE A 158 9.16 20.93 22.04
C PHE A 158 9.66 22.08 22.93
N LEU A 159 10.56 22.91 22.42
CA LEU A 159 11.08 24.06 23.15
C LEU A 159 9.98 25.09 23.44
N SER A 160 9.06 25.33 22.52
CA SER A 160 7.92 26.22 22.73
C SER A 160 6.97 25.71 23.81
N ALA A 161 6.66 24.40 23.80
CA ALA A 161 5.81 23.77 24.80
C ALA A 161 6.43 23.74 26.20
N HIS A 162 7.76 23.68 26.28
CA HIS A 162 8.51 23.54 27.53
C HIS A 162 9.38 24.74 27.86
N TRP A 163 9.15 25.90 27.24
CA TRP A 163 9.97 27.11 27.37
C TRP A 163 10.17 27.51 28.83
N ALA A 164 9.14 27.45 29.66
CA ALA A 164 9.21 27.78 31.08
C ALA A 164 10.13 26.86 31.88
N ASN A 165 10.47 25.69 31.37
CA ASN A 165 11.32 24.68 32.00
C ASN A 165 12.67 24.52 31.27
N THR A 166 12.96 25.37 30.26
CA THR A 166 14.15 25.28 29.46
C THR A 166 15.20 26.29 30.01
N LEU A 167 16.40 25.80 30.32
CA LEU A 167 17.51 26.63 30.70
C LEU A 167 18.26 27.07 29.44
N VAL A 168 18.26 28.36 29.17
CA VAL A 168 19.10 28.95 28.11
C VAL A 168 20.47 29.30 28.72
N VAL A 169 21.52 28.65 28.25
CA VAL A 169 22.88 28.97 28.61
C VAL A 169 23.47 29.83 27.48
N GLU A 170 23.69 31.12 27.75
CA GLU A 170 24.44 31.99 26.86
C GLU A 170 25.91 31.69 27.08
N ASP A 171 26.61 31.28 26.02
CA ASP A 171 28.07 31.11 26.05
C ASP A 171 28.68 32.51 25.94
N ASP A 172 28.97 33.13 27.10
CA ASP A 172 29.75 34.35 27.16
C ASP A 172 31.17 34.01 26.66
N GLN A 173 31.40 34.13 25.38
CA GLN A 173 32.74 34.14 24.84
C GLN A 173 33.45 35.38 25.39
N ALA A 174 34.12 35.18 26.51
CA ALA A 174 35.08 36.15 27.02
C ALA A 174 36.14 36.41 25.96
N HIS A 175 36.37 37.66 25.73
CA HIS A 175 37.40 38.30 24.90
C HIS A 175 38.81 37.75 25.09
#